data_f3c7cca3bcc31055ae12b181c1a243e1
#
_entry.id   f3c7cca3bcc31055ae12b181c1a243e1
#
_cell.length_a   1.000
_cell.length_b   1.000
_cell.length_c   1.000
_cell.angle_alpha   90.00
_cell.angle_beta   90.00
_cell.angle_gamma   90.00
#
_symmetry.space_group_name_H-M   'P 1'
#
loop_
_entity.id
_entity.type
_entity.pdbx_description
1 polymer ?
#
loop_
_entity_poly.entity_id
_entity_poly.type
_entity_poly.pdbx_seq_one_letter_code
_entity_poly.pdbx_strand_id
1 'polypeptide(L)'
;MDRDFLVPEPLATPQGTVAFFDETWTVDPRELQIFFQAEQVYWTAYRTIAQWRMLLAISRMLTARLVPEGHRGGRLVAATRLWSDHAYEAKLYDVVVAQDLMNFGVASELVKWALRHPWVGEEHRFVLETRDAAEFYPRFGFQTGQELGSTHMRVKAADLQARGLR
;
A
#
# COMPACT_ATOMS: atom_id res chain seq x y z
N MET A 1 -3.08 13.26 22.85
CA MET A 1 -4.50 13.04 22.50
C MET A 1 -4.54 11.73 21.75
N ASP A 2 -4.78 10.64 22.49
CA ASP A 2 -4.91 9.29 21.90
C ASP A 2 -6.14 9.31 21.00
N ARG A 3 -5.92 9.50 19.71
CA ARG A 3 -6.89 8.98 18.74
C ARG A 3 -6.71 7.48 18.80
N ASP A 4 -7.75 6.79 19.22
CA ASP A 4 -7.81 5.34 19.11
C ASP A 4 -7.49 4.98 17.67
N PHE A 5 -6.25 4.55 17.45
CA PHE A 5 -5.81 4.04 16.17
C PHE A 5 -6.50 2.68 16.00
N LEU A 6 -7.71 2.75 15.50
CA LEU A 6 -8.52 1.56 15.30
C LEU A 6 -8.01 0.85 14.04
N VAL A 7 -7.31 -0.25 14.27
CA VAL A 7 -7.13 -1.28 13.24
C VAL A 7 -8.53 -1.65 12.72
N PRO A 8 -8.72 -1.80 11.41
CA PRO A 8 -10.02 -2.19 10.88
C PRO A 8 -10.53 -3.47 11.54
N GLU A 9 -11.84 -3.52 11.76
CA GLU A 9 -12.50 -4.76 12.19
C GLU A 9 -12.25 -5.86 11.16
N PRO A 10 -12.08 -7.11 11.61
CA PRO A 10 -11.91 -8.22 10.69
C PRO A 10 -13.09 -8.36 9.72
N LEU A 11 -12.80 -8.63 8.47
CA LEU A 11 -13.79 -8.85 7.43
C LEU A 11 -14.10 -10.33 7.25
N ALA A 12 -15.39 -10.69 7.32
CA ALA A 12 -15.84 -12.01 6.91
C ALA A 12 -15.89 -12.10 5.39
N THR A 13 -15.28 -13.14 4.84
CA THR A 13 -15.28 -13.45 3.41
C THR A 13 -15.67 -14.91 3.18
N PRO A 14 -16.02 -15.33 1.96
CA PRO A 14 -16.27 -16.74 1.66
C PRO A 14 -15.08 -17.67 1.95
N GLN A 15 -13.85 -17.13 1.91
CA GLN A 15 -12.61 -17.86 2.18
C GLN A 15 -12.25 -17.91 3.68
N GLY A 16 -12.96 -17.15 4.51
CA GLY A 16 -12.69 -17.02 5.95
C GLY A 16 -12.55 -15.58 6.40
N THR A 17 -12.05 -15.39 7.60
CA THR A 17 -11.88 -14.07 8.20
C THR A 17 -10.59 -13.42 7.75
N VAL A 18 -10.67 -12.18 7.27
CA VAL A 18 -9.50 -11.35 6.93
C VAL A 18 -9.28 -10.33 8.04
N ALA A 19 -8.11 -10.38 8.68
CA ALA A 19 -7.68 -9.44 9.71
C ALA A 19 -6.57 -8.53 9.20
N PHE A 20 -6.45 -7.33 9.78
CA PHE A 20 -5.52 -6.28 9.34
C PHE A 20 -4.40 -6.08 10.37
N PHE A 21 -3.18 -5.80 9.90
CA PHE A 21 -1.99 -5.69 10.74
C PHE A 21 -1.05 -4.58 10.23
N ASP A 22 -0.48 -3.78 11.15
CA ASP A 22 0.74 -3.01 10.86
C ASP A 22 1.94 -3.94 11.08
N GLU A 23 2.47 -4.48 10.00
CA GLU A 23 3.58 -5.42 10.04
C GLU A 23 4.91 -4.78 9.59
N THR A 24 5.02 -3.47 9.68
CA THR A 24 6.21 -2.72 9.25
C THR A 24 7.53 -3.33 9.71
N TRP A 25 7.56 -3.84 10.94
CA TRP A 25 8.77 -4.39 11.57
C TRP A 25 8.80 -5.92 11.65
N THR A 26 7.71 -6.57 11.28
CA THR A 26 7.52 -8.02 11.51
C THR A 26 7.30 -8.83 10.25
N VAL A 27 6.85 -8.21 9.16
CA VAL A 27 6.64 -8.92 7.90
C VAL A 27 7.97 -9.42 7.31
N ASP A 28 8.00 -10.67 6.88
CA ASP A 28 9.17 -11.20 6.18
C ASP A 28 9.24 -10.62 4.74
N PRO A 29 10.33 -9.94 4.37
CA PRO A 29 10.55 -9.48 3.01
C PRO A 29 10.45 -10.57 1.94
N ARG A 30 10.72 -11.83 2.29
CA ARG A 30 10.57 -12.98 1.39
C ARG A 30 9.09 -13.30 1.16
N GLU A 31 8.27 -13.24 2.21
CA GLU A 31 6.82 -13.42 2.09
C GLU A 31 6.20 -12.36 1.19
N LEU A 32 6.59 -11.08 1.36
CA LEU A 32 6.18 -10.01 0.46
C LEU A 32 6.58 -10.30 -0.99
N GLN A 33 7.84 -10.69 -1.24
CA GLN A 33 8.30 -11.00 -2.58
C GLN A 33 7.45 -12.11 -3.21
N ILE A 34 7.21 -13.20 -2.49
CA ILE A 34 6.39 -14.33 -2.96
C ILE A 34 4.97 -13.87 -3.26
N PHE A 35 4.34 -13.13 -2.35
CA PHE A 35 2.98 -12.62 -2.52
C PHE A 35 2.85 -11.73 -3.76
N PHE A 36 3.71 -10.73 -3.91
CA PHE A 36 3.66 -9.82 -5.05
C PHE A 36 3.98 -10.50 -6.39
N GLN A 37 4.81 -11.53 -6.39
CA GLN A 37 5.08 -12.35 -7.58
C GLN A 37 3.88 -13.23 -7.94
N ALA A 38 3.24 -13.85 -6.95
CA ALA A 38 2.07 -14.70 -7.16
C ALA A 38 0.89 -13.90 -7.73
N GLU A 39 0.70 -12.67 -7.28
CA GLU A 39 -0.36 -11.76 -7.78
C GLU A 39 0.05 -11.04 -9.09
N GLN A 40 1.17 -11.41 -9.70
CA GLN A 40 1.67 -10.90 -10.99
C GLN A 40 1.76 -9.36 -11.06
N VAL A 41 2.16 -8.75 -9.96
CA VAL A 41 2.25 -7.29 -9.83
C VAL A 41 3.43 -6.76 -10.63
N TYR A 42 3.17 -6.28 -11.85
CA TYR A 42 4.19 -5.94 -12.85
C TYR A 42 5.25 -4.92 -12.37
N TRP A 43 4.88 -4.00 -11.46
CA TRP A 43 5.82 -2.98 -10.96
C TRP A 43 6.69 -3.47 -9.81
N THR A 44 6.43 -4.64 -9.26
CA THR A 44 7.20 -5.24 -8.16
C THR A 44 7.88 -6.56 -8.53
N ALA A 45 7.58 -7.12 -9.69
CA ALA A 45 8.02 -8.44 -10.12
C ALA A 45 9.55 -8.66 -10.02
N TYR A 46 10.32 -7.58 -10.14
CA TYR A 46 11.79 -7.61 -10.12
C TYR A 46 12.41 -7.12 -8.82
N ARG A 47 11.60 -6.80 -7.79
CA ARG A 47 12.14 -6.35 -6.50
C ARG A 47 12.86 -7.49 -5.80
N THR A 48 14.11 -7.23 -5.43
CA THR A 48 14.91 -8.16 -4.62
C THR A 48 14.53 -8.07 -3.14
N ILE A 49 14.89 -9.08 -2.35
CA ILE A 49 14.73 -9.07 -0.88
C ILE A 49 15.45 -7.88 -0.26
N ALA A 50 16.65 -7.51 -0.77
CA ALA A 50 17.38 -6.35 -0.30
C ALA A 50 16.61 -5.04 -0.52
N GLN A 51 15.96 -4.88 -1.68
CA GLN A 51 15.10 -3.73 -1.97
C GLN A 51 13.86 -3.70 -1.06
N TRP A 52 13.24 -4.84 -0.79
CA TRP A 52 12.13 -4.92 0.17
C TRP A 52 12.57 -4.48 1.57
N ARG A 53 13.73 -4.93 2.06
CA ARG A 53 14.28 -4.48 3.35
C ARG A 53 14.50 -2.96 3.40
N MET A 54 15.03 -2.38 2.34
CA MET A 54 15.22 -0.93 2.26
C MET A 54 13.87 -0.18 2.28
N LEU A 55 12.89 -0.66 1.54
CA LEU A 55 11.55 -0.04 1.51
C LEU A 55 10.85 -0.11 2.87
N LEU A 56 10.95 -1.25 3.56
CA LEU A 56 10.39 -1.41 4.92
C LEU A 56 11.08 -0.49 5.94
N ALA A 57 12.36 -0.19 5.76
CA ALA A 57 13.08 0.72 6.67
C ALA A 57 12.61 2.19 6.61
N ILE A 58 11.98 2.59 5.50
CA ILE A 58 11.59 4.00 5.24
C ILE A 58 10.09 4.20 5.04
N SER A 59 9.27 3.18 5.28
CA SER A 59 7.82 3.25 5.08
C SER A 59 7.09 2.32 6.06
N ARG A 60 5.78 2.47 6.15
CA ARG A 60 4.91 1.54 6.87
C ARG A 60 4.36 0.49 5.93
N MET A 61 4.31 -0.75 6.40
CA MET A 61 3.71 -1.86 5.67
C MET A 61 2.45 -2.31 6.39
N LEU A 62 1.31 -1.98 5.80
CA LEU A 62 0.00 -2.40 6.28
C LEU A 62 -0.42 -3.64 5.48
N THR A 63 -0.84 -4.67 6.17
CA THR A 63 -1.17 -5.96 5.57
C THR A 63 -2.56 -6.42 5.97
N ALA A 64 -3.13 -7.32 5.18
CA ALA A 64 -4.28 -8.09 5.56
C ALA A 64 -3.96 -9.59 5.40
N ARG A 65 -4.42 -10.39 6.35
CA ARG A 65 -4.19 -11.84 6.38
C ARG A 65 -5.49 -12.60 6.50
N LEU A 66 -5.62 -13.67 5.73
CA LEU A 66 -6.67 -14.66 5.92
C LEU A 66 -6.30 -15.51 7.13
N VAL A 67 -7.05 -15.32 8.21
CA VAL A 67 -6.74 -15.90 9.54
C VAL A 67 -7.59 -17.14 9.77
N PRO A 68 -7.00 -18.30 10.05
CA PRO A 68 -7.76 -19.45 10.51
C PRO A 68 -8.38 -19.18 11.89
N GLU A 69 -9.56 -19.76 12.16
CA GLU A 69 -10.21 -19.62 13.47
C GLU A 69 -9.25 -19.99 14.61
N GLY A 70 -9.16 -19.10 15.61
CA GLY A 70 -8.36 -19.35 16.82
C GLY A 70 -6.83 -19.17 16.65
N HIS A 71 -6.32 -18.72 15.50
CA HIS A 71 -4.89 -18.56 15.26
C HIS A 71 -4.47 -17.12 15.06
N ARG A 72 -3.26 -16.78 15.56
CA ARG A 72 -2.51 -15.59 15.18
C ARG A 72 -1.62 -15.94 14.00
N GLY A 73 -1.76 -15.23 12.92
CA GLY A 73 -1.06 -15.48 11.68
C GLY A 73 -1.95 -16.17 10.65
N GLY A 74 -1.61 -16.03 9.38
CA GLY A 74 -2.38 -16.54 8.27
C GLY A 74 -1.74 -16.17 6.95
N ARG A 75 -2.34 -16.61 5.87
CA ARG A 75 -1.88 -16.28 4.51
C ARG A 75 -1.96 -14.77 4.28
N LEU A 76 -0.88 -14.14 3.85
CA LEU A 76 -0.89 -12.76 3.38
C LEU A 76 -1.81 -12.66 2.15
N VAL A 77 -2.79 -11.78 2.22
CA VAL A 77 -3.82 -11.65 1.17
C VAL A 77 -3.98 -10.23 0.65
N ALA A 78 -3.46 -9.24 1.37
CA ALA A 78 -3.38 -7.88 0.86
C ALA A 78 -2.24 -7.13 1.53
N ALA A 79 -1.71 -6.15 0.84
CA ALA A 79 -0.69 -5.26 1.36
C ALA A 79 -0.82 -3.86 0.75
N THR A 80 -0.40 -2.86 1.51
CA THR A 80 -0.11 -1.51 1.01
C THR A 80 1.05 -0.93 1.78
N ARG A 81 1.83 -0.12 1.10
CA ARG A 81 2.96 0.59 1.70
C ARG A 81 2.64 2.08 1.78
N LEU A 82 2.76 2.63 2.98
CA LEU A 82 2.57 4.04 3.28
C LEU A 82 3.94 4.69 3.49
N TRP A 83 4.25 5.69 2.70
CA TRP A 83 5.44 6.52 2.84
C TRP A 83 5.05 7.97 3.17
N SER A 84 5.89 8.67 3.91
CA SER A 84 5.72 10.11 4.21
C SER A 84 7.06 10.80 4.30
N ASP A 85 7.11 12.06 3.89
CA ASP A 85 8.22 12.98 4.16
C ASP A 85 8.14 13.61 5.56
N HIS A 86 7.08 13.29 6.32
CA HIS A 86 6.77 13.81 7.67
C HIS A 86 6.56 15.32 7.74
N ALA A 87 6.39 15.98 6.61
CA ALA A 87 6.20 17.43 6.55
C ALA A 87 4.97 17.84 5.74
N TYR A 88 4.78 17.25 4.57
CA TYR A 88 3.79 17.73 3.62
C TYR A 88 3.10 16.63 2.81
N GLU A 89 3.81 15.58 2.45
CA GLU A 89 3.32 14.57 1.53
C GLU A 89 3.37 13.16 2.11
N ALA A 90 2.31 12.42 1.89
CA ALA A 90 2.26 11.00 2.10
C ALA A 90 1.86 10.28 0.80
N LYS A 91 2.45 9.11 0.55
CA LYS A 91 2.17 8.31 -0.65
C LYS A 91 1.70 6.92 -0.30
N LEU A 92 0.64 6.50 -0.98
CA LEU A 92 0.24 5.11 -1.02
C LEU A 92 0.95 4.40 -2.17
N TYR A 93 1.65 3.34 -1.84
CA TYR A 93 2.34 2.46 -2.77
C TYR A 93 1.85 1.03 -2.64
N ASP A 94 1.99 0.28 -3.69
CA ASP A 94 1.93 -1.18 -3.64
C ASP A 94 0.60 -1.71 -3.06
N VAL A 95 -0.55 -1.07 -3.41
CA VAL A 95 -1.88 -1.56 -3.00
C VAL A 95 -2.21 -2.79 -3.83
N VAL A 96 -2.22 -3.95 -3.19
CA VAL A 96 -2.46 -5.25 -3.82
C VAL A 96 -3.38 -6.09 -2.95
N VAL A 97 -4.30 -6.81 -3.57
CA VAL A 97 -5.17 -7.81 -2.93
C VAL A 97 -5.11 -9.09 -3.75
N ALA A 98 -5.05 -10.23 -3.08
CA ALA A 98 -5.09 -11.55 -3.71
C ALA A 98 -6.35 -11.72 -4.56
N GLN A 99 -6.21 -12.32 -5.76
CA GLN A 99 -7.28 -12.45 -6.73
C GLN A 99 -8.53 -13.11 -6.15
N ASP A 100 -8.37 -14.14 -5.33
CA ASP A 100 -9.46 -14.86 -4.69
C ASP A 100 -10.21 -14.06 -3.63
N LEU A 101 -9.71 -12.87 -3.26
CA LEU A 101 -10.30 -11.94 -2.30
C LEU A 101 -10.64 -10.58 -2.90
N MET A 102 -10.57 -10.44 -4.22
CA MET A 102 -11.06 -9.24 -4.89
C MET A 102 -12.56 -9.06 -4.69
N ASN A 103 -13.01 -7.80 -4.65
CA ASN A 103 -14.41 -7.40 -4.51
C ASN A 103 -15.08 -7.71 -3.15
N PHE A 104 -14.36 -8.21 -2.16
CA PHE A 104 -14.86 -8.40 -0.79
C PHE A 104 -14.55 -7.24 0.17
N GLY A 105 -14.15 -6.07 -0.35
CA GLY A 105 -13.92 -4.87 0.44
C GLY A 105 -12.53 -4.76 1.07
N VAL A 106 -11.68 -5.77 0.98
CA VAL A 106 -10.35 -5.82 1.61
C VAL A 106 -9.49 -4.61 1.22
N ALA A 107 -9.40 -4.28 -0.09
CA ALA A 107 -8.67 -3.10 -0.54
C ALA A 107 -9.23 -1.80 0.03
N SER A 108 -10.56 -1.70 0.13
CA SER A 108 -11.22 -0.49 0.65
C SER A 108 -10.89 -0.25 2.11
N GLU A 109 -10.95 -1.29 2.94
CA GLU A 109 -10.61 -1.17 4.37
C GLU A 109 -9.12 -0.88 4.57
N LEU A 110 -8.25 -1.53 3.79
CA LEU A 110 -6.80 -1.29 3.85
C LEU A 110 -6.44 0.15 3.47
N VAL A 111 -7.04 0.70 2.41
CA VAL A 111 -6.82 2.10 1.99
C VAL A 111 -7.39 3.08 3.00
N LYS A 112 -8.61 2.89 3.49
CA LYS A 112 -9.20 3.74 4.54
C LYS A 112 -8.32 3.78 5.79
N TRP A 113 -7.78 2.64 6.17
CA TRP A 113 -6.90 2.55 7.32
C TRP A 113 -5.57 3.28 7.09
N ALA A 114 -4.95 3.11 5.93
CA ALA A 114 -3.73 3.82 5.55
C ALA A 114 -3.92 5.35 5.57
N LEU A 115 -5.06 5.84 5.07
CA LEU A 115 -5.37 7.28 5.07
C LEU A 115 -5.59 7.87 6.46
N ARG A 116 -5.91 7.05 7.45
CA ARG A 116 -6.11 7.47 8.86
C ARG A 116 -4.94 7.11 9.76
N HIS A 117 -3.86 6.58 9.18
CA HIS A 117 -2.73 6.09 9.95
C HIS A 117 -2.02 7.24 10.70
N PRO A 118 -1.79 7.15 12.03
CA PRO A 118 -1.25 8.24 12.85
C PRO A 118 0.19 8.62 12.49
N TRP A 119 0.88 7.79 11.73
CA TRP A 119 2.20 8.09 11.19
C TRP A 119 2.19 9.24 10.17
N VAL A 120 1.01 9.58 9.65
CA VAL A 120 0.77 10.70 8.74
C VAL A 120 -0.08 11.74 9.44
N GLY A 121 0.39 12.98 9.49
CA GLY A 121 -0.34 14.10 10.09
C GLY A 121 -1.57 14.50 9.26
N GLU A 122 -2.51 15.19 9.88
CA GLU A 122 -3.74 15.68 9.22
C GLU A 122 -3.49 16.67 8.09
N GLU A 123 -2.36 17.33 8.11
CA GLU A 123 -1.97 18.37 7.16
C GLU A 123 -1.34 17.79 5.88
N HIS A 124 -1.12 16.47 5.85
CA HIS A 124 -0.47 15.84 4.71
C HIS A 124 -1.41 15.73 3.51
N ARG A 125 -0.85 15.97 2.34
CA ARG A 125 -1.46 15.64 1.07
C ARG A 125 -1.14 14.19 0.72
N PHE A 126 -2.16 13.38 0.53
CA PHE A 126 -1.99 12.01 0.02
C PHE A 126 -1.86 11.99 -1.50
N VAL A 127 -0.87 11.25 -1.98
CA VAL A 127 -0.59 11.06 -3.41
C VAL A 127 -0.48 9.58 -3.72
N LEU A 128 -0.94 9.19 -4.89
CA LEU A 128 -0.71 7.86 -5.45
C LEU A 128 -0.58 7.93 -6.97
N GLU A 129 -0.03 6.87 -7.54
CA GLU A 129 0.00 6.66 -8.98
C GLU A 129 -0.63 5.31 -9.29
N THR A 130 -1.55 5.30 -10.22
CA THR A 130 -2.18 4.08 -10.72
C THR A 130 -2.27 4.13 -12.24
N ARG A 131 -2.17 2.96 -12.88
CA ARG A 131 -2.34 2.81 -14.33
C ARG A 131 -3.71 2.26 -14.69
N ASP A 132 -4.23 1.36 -13.85
CA ASP A 132 -5.34 0.48 -14.17
C ASP A 132 -6.45 0.46 -13.10
N ALA A 133 -6.30 1.22 -12.01
CA ALA A 133 -7.26 1.29 -10.92
C ALA A 133 -7.75 2.74 -10.64
N ALA A 134 -7.74 3.61 -11.64
CA ALA A 134 -8.11 5.02 -11.46
C ALA A 134 -9.54 5.20 -10.93
N GLU A 135 -10.47 4.32 -11.30
CA GLU A 135 -11.88 4.38 -10.87
C GLU A 135 -12.09 3.94 -9.40
N PHE A 136 -11.09 3.30 -8.79
CA PHE A 136 -11.17 2.82 -7.42
C PHE A 136 -11.00 3.95 -6.39
N TYR A 137 -10.11 4.91 -6.65
CA TYR A 137 -9.66 5.89 -5.67
C TYR A 137 -10.56 7.11 -5.43
N PRO A 138 -11.41 7.58 -6.37
CA PRO A 138 -12.30 8.72 -6.14
C PRO A 138 -13.24 8.55 -4.95
N ARG A 139 -13.63 7.31 -4.62
CA ARG A 139 -14.44 6.99 -3.42
C ARG A 139 -13.80 7.36 -2.08
N PHE A 140 -12.50 7.61 -2.07
CA PHE A 140 -11.71 8.05 -0.92
C PHE A 140 -11.33 9.53 -0.99
N GLY A 141 -11.85 10.28 -1.97
CA GLY A 141 -11.58 11.70 -2.17
C GLY A 141 -10.37 12.02 -3.05
N PHE A 142 -9.73 11.02 -3.65
CA PHE A 142 -8.65 11.29 -4.61
C PHE A 142 -9.21 11.88 -5.90
N GLN A 143 -8.50 12.90 -6.40
CA GLN A 143 -8.76 13.57 -7.66
C GLN A 143 -7.56 13.42 -8.58
N THR A 144 -7.79 13.45 -9.88
CA THR A 144 -6.68 13.44 -10.85
C THR A 144 -5.90 14.75 -10.79
N GLY A 145 -4.62 14.71 -11.17
CA GLY A 145 -3.80 15.91 -11.26
C GLY A 145 -4.44 17.00 -12.17
N GLN A 146 -5.12 16.57 -13.22
CA GLN A 146 -5.83 17.49 -14.12
C GLN A 146 -6.99 18.21 -13.43
N GLU A 147 -7.80 17.51 -12.63
CA GLU A 147 -8.90 18.10 -11.83
C GLU A 147 -8.38 19.09 -10.79
N LEU A 148 -7.18 18.86 -10.26
CA LEU A 148 -6.52 19.74 -9.30
C LEU A 148 -5.72 20.88 -9.96
N GLY A 149 -5.75 20.99 -11.30
CA GLY A 149 -4.95 21.97 -12.05
C GLY A 149 -3.44 21.76 -11.89
N SER A 150 -3.03 20.56 -11.54
CA SER A 150 -1.63 20.20 -11.28
C SER A 150 -1.01 19.51 -12.50
N THR A 151 0.23 19.88 -12.83
CA THR A 151 1.03 19.18 -13.84
C THR A 151 2.07 18.31 -13.17
N HIS A 152 1.93 16.99 -13.29
CA HIS A 152 2.97 16.06 -12.88
C HIS A 152 4.04 15.96 -13.95
N MET A 153 5.29 16.25 -13.56
CA MET A 153 6.46 16.12 -14.44
C MET A 153 7.29 14.92 -13.98
N ARG A 154 7.73 14.13 -14.94
CA ARG A 154 8.62 12.98 -14.70
C ARG A 154 9.77 12.99 -15.66
N VAL A 155 10.92 12.47 -15.22
CA VAL A 155 12.05 12.16 -16.06
C VAL A 155 12.61 10.79 -15.66
N LYS A 156 12.97 9.98 -16.63
CA LYS A 156 13.65 8.70 -16.37
C LYS A 156 15.14 8.94 -16.14
N ALA A 157 15.75 8.16 -15.26
CA ALA A 157 17.21 8.26 -15.01
C ALA A 157 18.06 8.07 -16.28
N ALA A 158 17.64 7.17 -17.18
CA ALA A 158 18.28 6.98 -18.47
C ALA A 158 18.26 8.23 -19.35
N ASP A 159 17.17 9.00 -19.30
CA ASP A 159 17.05 10.25 -20.09
C ASP A 159 17.92 11.36 -19.50
N LEU A 160 18.11 11.37 -18.17
CA LEU A 160 19.06 12.30 -17.52
C LEU A 160 20.50 11.97 -17.92
N GLN A 161 20.85 10.69 -17.96
CA GLN A 161 22.17 10.22 -18.39
C GLN A 161 22.45 10.60 -19.85
N ALA A 162 21.50 10.40 -20.76
CA ALA A 162 21.57 10.80 -22.15
C ALA A 162 21.75 12.32 -22.33
N ARG A 163 21.35 13.14 -21.35
CA ARG A 163 21.48 14.60 -21.32
C ARG A 163 22.73 15.08 -20.55
N GLY A 164 23.57 14.17 -20.08
CA GLY A 164 24.77 14.48 -19.30
C GLY A 164 24.47 15.09 -17.91
N LEU A 165 23.26 14.84 -17.36
CA LEU A 165 22.82 15.37 -16.06
C LEU A 165 22.97 14.35 -14.93
N ARG A 166 23.53 13.16 -15.22
CA ARG A 166 23.83 12.11 -14.24
C ARG A 166 24.99 11.24 -14.72
#